data_c68c66f227f8efd6aed160bcaa76f737
#
_entry.id   c68c66f227f8efd6aed160bcaa76f737
#
_cell.length_a   1.000
_cell.length_b   1.000
_cell.length_c   1.000
_cell.angle_alpha   90.00
_cell.angle_beta   90.00
_cell.angle_gamma   90.00
#
_symmetry.space_group_name_H-M   'P 1'
#
loop_
_entity.id
_entity.type
_entity.pdbx_description
1 polymer ?
#
loop_
_entity_poly.entity_id
_entity_poly.type
_entity_poly.pdbx_seq_one_letter_code
_entity_poly.pdbx_strand_id
1 'polypeptide(L)'
;MTNKSASNSIELLTFRIAEQEYALDIMSVREIRGWTHATPLPHAPHYMKGVINLRGTVLPVMDLSTRLGLPKREQNDRNVIIVVKLEETM
;
A
#
# COMPACT_ATOMS: atom_id res chain seq x y z
N MET A 1 -19.02 -5.28 -10.08
CA MET A 1 -19.50 -4.14 -10.41
C MET A 1 -20.29 -3.46 -9.34
N THR A 2 -20.48 -2.28 -9.45
CA THR A 2 -21.02 -1.51 -8.41
C THR A 2 -22.52 -1.46 -8.48
N ASN A 3 -23.12 -1.62 -7.37
CA ASN A 3 -24.53 -1.47 -7.28
C ASN A 3 -24.86 -0.02 -7.04
N LYS A 4 -25.35 0.61 -8.05
CA LYS A 4 -25.57 1.99 -7.96
C LYS A 4 -26.65 2.37 -7.06
N SER A 5 -27.67 1.58 -6.94
CA SER A 5 -28.77 1.97 -6.12
C SER A 5 -28.38 2.01 -4.66
N ALA A 6 -27.31 1.36 -4.32
CA ALA A 6 -26.85 1.39 -2.95
C ALA A 6 -25.80 2.45 -2.83
N SER A 7 -26.20 3.66 -2.64
CA SER A 7 -25.27 4.75 -2.55
C SER A 7 -24.28 4.58 -1.42
N ASN A 8 -24.59 3.72 -0.47
CA ASN A 8 -23.68 3.46 0.63
C ASN A 8 -22.93 2.14 0.44
N SER A 9 -22.85 1.64 -0.77
CA SER A 9 -22.05 0.47 -1.03
C SER A 9 -20.59 0.74 -0.77
N ILE A 10 -19.91 -0.27 -0.26
CA ILE A 10 -18.49 -0.18 -0.02
C ILE A 10 -17.82 -1.20 -0.92
N GLU A 11 -16.84 -0.74 -1.67
CA GLU A 11 -16.04 -1.61 -2.50
C GLU A 11 -14.67 -1.75 -1.88
N LEU A 12 -14.17 -2.96 -1.81
CA LEU A 12 -12.90 -3.23 -1.18
C LEU A 12 -11.94 -3.81 -2.18
N LEU A 13 -10.69 -3.38 -2.07
CA LEU A 13 -9.59 -4.02 -2.77
C LEU A 13 -8.98 -5.00 -1.81
N THR A 14 -8.98 -6.27 -2.16
CA THR A 14 -8.39 -7.27 -1.28
C THR A 14 -7.03 -7.67 -1.79
N PHE A 15 -6.16 -8.02 -0.89
CA PHE A 15 -4.82 -8.45 -1.23
C PHE A 15 -4.34 -9.42 -0.18
N ARG A 16 -3.31 -10.17 -0.54
CA ARG A 16 -2.83 -11.23 0.33
C ARG A 16 -1.39 -10.99 0.71
N ILE A 17 -1.11 -11.16 2.01
CA ILE A 17 0.24 -11.16 2.50
C ILE A 17 0.43 -12.49 3.19
N ALA A 18 1.32 -13.31 2.68
CA ALA A 18 1.52 -14.67 3.18
C ALA A 18 0.19 -15.41 3.05
N GLU A 19 -0.35 -15.91 4.13
CA GLU A 19 -1.58 -16.66 4.07
C GLU A 19 -2.79 -15.85 4.50
N GLN A 20 -2.58 -14.58 4.75
CA GLN A 20 -3.62 -13.74 5.32
C GLN A 20 -4.17 -12.79 4.29
N GLU A 21 -5.47 -12.60 4.28
CA GLU A 21 -6.11 -11.67 3.38
C GLU A 21 -6.42 -10.37 4.10
N TYR A 22 -6.20 -9.27 3.41
CA TYR A 22 -6.46 -7.94 3.93
C TYR A 22 -7.27 -7.17 2.92
N ALA A 23 -7.84 -6.07 3.33
CA ALA A 23 -8.66 -5.27 2.43
C ALA A 23 -8.46 -3.79 2.69
N LEU A 24 -8.61 -3.02 1.62
CA LEU A 24 -8.59 -1.57 1.69
C LEU A 24 -9.83 -1.04 1.00
N ASP A 25 -10.33 0.08 1.49
CA ASP A 25 -11.41 0.78 0.81
C ASP A 25 -10.88 1.21 -0.55
N ILE A 26 -11.52 0.78 -1.62
CA ILE A 26 -11.02 1.06 -2.95
C ILE A 26 -10.96 2.56 -3.24
N MET A 27 -11.78 3.34 -2.55
CA MET A 27 -11.75 4.78 -2.73
C MET A 27 -10.45 5.40 -2.22
N SER A 28 -9.73 4.67 -1.36
CA SER A 28 -8.45 5.14 -0.86
C SER A 28 -7.29 4.77 -1.76
N VAL A 29 -7.52 3.92 -2.74
CA VAL A 29 -6.44 3.41 -3.58
C VAL A 29 -6.32 4.31 -4.80
N ARG A 30 -5.13 4.88 -5.00
CA ARG A 30 -4.90 5.69 -6.17
C ARG A 30 -4.44 4.87 -7.34
N GLU A 31 -3.56 3.93 -7.10
CA GLU A 31 -3.09 3.06 -8.16
C GLU A 31 -2.34 1.90 -7.58
N ILE A 32 -2.15 0.88 -8.38
CA ILE A 32 -1.37 -0.29 -8.00
C ILE A 32 -0.24 -0.37 -9.00
N ARG A 33 0.98 -0.44 -8.50
CA ARG A 33 2.17 -0.44 -9.33
C ARG A 33 2.98 -1.69 -9.10
N GLY A 34 3.79 -2.04 -10.07
CA GLY A 34 4.74 -3.11 -9.88
C GLY A 34 5.82 -2.69 -8.91
N TRP A 35 6.55 -3.67 -8.43
CA TRP A 35 7.61 -3.43 -7.47
C TRP A 35 8.70 -2.55 -8.07
N THR A 36 9.19 -1.62 -7.29
CA THR A 36 10.36 -0.85 -7.64
C THR A 36 11.12 -0.58 -6.35
N HIS A 37 12.41 -0.36 -6.48
CA HIS A 37 13.22 -0.13 -5.30
C HIS A 37 12.98 1.25 -4.72
N ALA A 38 12.91 1.31 -3.39
CA ALA A 38 12.79 2.58 -2.71
C ALA A 38 14.17 3.01 -2.24
N THR A 39 14.38 4.31 -2.21
CA THR A 39 15.62 4.87 -1.69
C THR A 39 15.51 4.93 -0.17
N PRO A 40 16.39 4.24 0.56
CA PRO A 40 16.27 4.21 2.01
C PRO A 40 16.47 5.58 2.63
N LEU A 41 15.79 5.80 3.74
CA LEU A 41 15.94 7.03 4.51
C LEU A 41 16.65 6.71 5.82
N PRO A 42 17.59 7.56 6.25
CA PRO A 42 18.26 7.33 7.51
C PRO A 42 17.30 7.55 8.66
N HIS A 43 17.48 6.75 9.71
CA HIS A 43 16.71 6.90 10.95
C HIS A 43 15.21 6.69 10.79
N ALA A 44 14.79 6.03 9.73
CA ALA A 44 13.38 5.74 9.54
C ALA A 44 13.01 4.51 10.36
N PRO A 45 11.72 4.34 10.71
CA PRO A 45 11.28 3.14 11.39
C PRO A 45 11.57 1.91 10.53
N HIS A 46 11.69 0.77 11.19
CA HIS A 46 12.12 -0.44 10.48
C HIS A 46 11.13 -0.90 9.42
N TYR A 47 9.87 -0.51 9.53
CA TYR A 47 8.89 -0.90 8.51
C TYR A 47 8.92 0.03 7.29
N MET A 48 9.71 1.08 7.33
CA MET A 48 9.79 2.03 6.22
C MET A 48 10.87 1.58 5.26
N LYS A 49 10.47 1.34 4.00
CA LYS A 49 11.45 0.92 2.99
C LYS A 49 12.25 2.11 2.46
N GLY A 50 11.63 3.28 2.44
CA GLY A 50 12.28 4.44 1.88
C GLY A 50 11.28 5.27 1.12
N VAL A 51 11.76 5.92 0.06
CA VAL A 51 10.88 6.76 -0.76
C VAL A 51 11.06 6.40 -2.22
N ILE A 52 10.02 6.65 -3.00
CA ILE A 52 10.08 6.54 -4.45
C ILE A 52 9.59 7.84 -5.04
N ASN A 53 10.03 8.10 -6.27
CA ASN A 53 9.56 9.28 -6.99
C ASN A 53 8.51 8.81 -7.99
N LEU A 54 7.31 9.35 -7.86
CA LEU A 54 6.22 8.99 -8.73
C LEU A 54 5.75 10.26 -9.43
N ARG A 55 6.11 10.38 -10.69
CA ARG A 55 5.71 11.54 -11.49
C ARG A 55 6.01 12.85 -10.80
N GLY A 56 7.20 12.95 -10.23
CA GLY A 56 7.64 14.18 -9.60
C GLY A 56 7.25 14.32 -8.14
N THR A 57 6.51 13.38 -7.61
CA THR A 57 6.11 13.41 -6.21
C THR A 57 6.87 12.33 -5.45
N VAL A 58 7.45 12.73 -4.34
CA VAL A 58 8.20 11.80 -3.50
C VAL A 58 7.23 11.17 -2.51
N LEU A 59 7.14 9.85 -2.55
CA LEU A 59 6.19 9.12 -1.70
C LEU A 59 6.93 8.15 -0.79
N PRO A 60 6.55 8.09 0.47
CA PRO A 60 7.14 7.09 1.37
C PRO A 60 6.56 5.72 1.08
N VAL A 61 7.42 4.71 1.21
CA VAL A 61 7.02 3.32 0.97
C VAL A 61 7.19 2.53 2.25
N MET A 62 6.13 1.90 2.67
CA MET A 62 6.12 1.12 3.89
C MET A 62 5.99 -0.35 3.54
N ASP A 63 6.72 -1.19 4.29
CA ASP A 63 6.56 -2.62 4.18
C ASP A 63 5.41 -3.02 5.08
N LEU A 64 4.28 -3.31 4.48
CA LEU A 64 3.08 -3.57 5.25
C LEU A 64 3.21 -4.82 6.11
N SER A 65 3.89 -5.84 5.62
CA SER A 65 4.04 -7.06 6.41
C SER A 65 4.83 -6.78 7.67
N THR A 66 5.87 -5.96 7.58
CA THR A 66 6.64 -5.61 8.75
C THR A 66 5.82 -4.76 9.72
N ARG A 67 5.06 -3.82 9.18
CA ARG A 67 4.25 -2.95 10.03
C ARG A 67 3.20 -3.72 10.79
N LEU A 68 2.68 -4.78 10.18
CA LEU A 68 1.67 -5.62 10.82
C LEU A 68 2.26 -6.68 11.73
N GLY A 69 3.59 -6.72 11.83
CA GLY A 69 4.23 -7.68 12.71
C GLY A 69 4.33 -9.08 12.15
N LEU A 70 4.19 -9.20 10.84
CA LEU A 70 4.30 -10.51 10.20
C LEU A 70 5.75 -10.85 9.93
N PRO A 71 6.06 -12.12 9.70
CA PRO A 71 7.45 -12.49 9.39
C PRO A 71 7.94 -11.76 8.16
N LYS A 72 9.22 -11.40 8.19
CA LYS A 72 9.81 -10.68 7.09
C LYS A 72 9.83 -11.55 5.84
N ARG A 73 9.55 -10.95 4.72
CA ARG A 73 9.52 -11.65 3.45
C ARG A 73 10.47 -10.96 2.49
N GLU A 74 10.99 -11.77 1.58
CA GLU A 74 11.88 -11.24 0.57
C GLU A 74 11.12 -10.45 -0.46
N GLN A 75 11.69 -9.33 -0.86
CA GLN A 75 11.08 -8.52 -1.89
C GLN A 75 11.47 -9.07 -3.25
N ASN A 76 10.53 -9.09 -4.16
CA ASN A 76 10.81 -9.53 -5.53
C ASN A 76 9.86 -8.82 -6.47
N ASP A 77 10.03 -9.08 -7.77
CA ASP A 77 9.26 -8.36 -8.77
C ASP A 77 7.80 -8.81 -8.86
N ARG A 78 7.41 -9.78 -8.07
CA ARG A 78 6.00 -10.14 -7.99
C ARG A 78 5.26 -9.33 -6.96
N ASN A 79 6.00 -8.63 -6.10
CA ASN A 79 5.36 -7.77 -5.13
C ASN A 79 4.80 -6.55 -5.83
N VAL A 80 3.84 -5.92 -5.18
CA VAL A 80 3.24 -4.72 -5.76
C VAL A 80 3.26 -3.63 -4.73
N ILE A 81 3.16 -2.40 -5.21
CA ILE A 81 3.03 -1.23 -4.37
C ILE A 81 1.64 -0.69 -4.56
N ILE A 82 0.91 -0.55 -3.46
CA ILE A 82 -0.42 0.03 -3.50
C ILE A 82 -0.29 1.47 -3.03
N VAL A 83 -0.60 2.40 -3.93
CA VAL A 83 -0.52 3.83 -3.62
C VAL A 83 -1.86 4.26 -3.08
N VAL A 84 -1.87 4.76 -1.86
CA VAL A 84 -3.11 5.14 -1.21
C VAL A 84 -3.12 6.62 -0.94
N LYS A 85 -4.32 7.14 -0.82
CA LYS A 85 -4.53 8.51 -0.48
C LYS A 85 -4.97 8.56 0.98
N LEU A 86 -4.26 9.32 1.77
CA LEU A 86 -4.62 9.48 3.16
C LEU A 86 -5.40 10.75 3.33
N GLU A 87 -6.50 10.63 4.02
CA GLU A 87 -7.32 11.79 4.29
C GLU A 87 -6.83 12.49 5.52
N GLU A 88 -6.71 13.80 5.42
CA GLU A 88 -6.32 14.57 6.57
C GLU A 88 -7.56 15.02 7.29
N THR A 89 -7.59 14.76 8.57
CA THR A 89 -8.70 15.19 9.39
C THR A 89 -8.22 16.27 10.30
N MET A 90 -8.87 17.38 10.26
CA MET A 90 -8.42 18.50 11.07
C MET A 90 -9.18 18.56 12.36
#